data_5544a624a2a632e125dc39d99ee7f127
#
_entry.id   5544a624a2a632e125dc39d99ee7f127
#
_cell.length_a   1.000
_cell.length_b   1.000
_cell.length_c   1.000
_cell.angle_alpha   90.00
_cell.angle_beta   90.00
_cell.angle_gamma   90.00
#
_symmetry.space_group_name_H-M   'P 1'
#
loop_
_entity.id
_entity.type
_entity.pdbx_description
1 polymer ?
#
loop_
_entity_poly.entity_id
_entity_poly.type
_entity_poly.pdbx_seq_one_letter_code
_entity_poly.pdbx_strand_id
1 'polypeptide(L)'
;MSSPSPQEGTPAHGLPAPARAPGGSARVSYAARIALIAGAYYVFAKIGLDLAFATNSVTAIWPPTGIALAALVVWGPSVWPGVALGAFLANAWTGVPLVTVLGITCGNTLEAVVGAHLLRRVAGFMPSLERVRDVLALVVLAAVGSTAIAATIGVGSLIVGDEASVDEFGSVWRVWWLGDMGGDLLVAPLLMAAAAYWPFRRPPGRASEAVVLAVAVVGLSIVVFRQDTNLAYLLFPLLVWASLRFWQPGAAAASLAVATIAVYYTANDDGPFVRSNPDDSLLLAQTFFGVTGVTVLLLAAVITERRRAEEAIEQIAGALQDSLLPSRLPEIPGIELAARFRPVGASYRVGGDFYDVFESRGGGWVVVVGDVCGKGPAAAAVTGLARYTLRTGAAQVDSPSGVLTVLNDALRHDRSPREFCTVAYARLDRVAGAFRLTFSTGGHPLPLLLRSDGTVEHVGMHGLLLGAEADPQLVDTTVELHPRDCIVLYTDGITDAYAPAHALAPADLESLLGSCAGSNAGEIAERIYCTVLDFSPSEPRDDIALVVLRIADGGESTR
;
A
#
# COMPACT_ATOMS: atom_id res chain seq x y z
N MET A 1 -39.61 -3.11 -52.22
CA MET A 1 -38.73 -1.96 -51.94
C MET A 1 -39.19 -1.38 -50.62
N SER A 2 -38.58 -1.78 -49.56
CA SER A 2 -38.76 -1.21 -48.22
C SER A 2 -37.45 -1.48 -47.46
N SER A 3 -36.75 -0.42 -47.12
CA SER A 3 -35.46 -0.38 -46.45
C SER A 3 -35.61 -0.79 -44.97
N PRO A 4 -34.67 -1.51 -44.37
CA PRO A 4 -34.69 -1.77 -42.97
C PRO A 4 -34.09 -0.60 -42.18
N SER A 5 -34.72 -0.30 -41.05
CA SER A 5 -34.32 0.67 -40.03
C SER A 5 -32.99 0.26 -39.33
N PRO A 6 -32.18 1.21 -38.83
CA PRO A 6 -30.95 0.91 -38.12
C PRO A 6 -31.26 0.43 -36.72
N GLN A 7 -30.60 -0.66 -36.33
CA GLN A 7 -30.58 -1.20 -34.98
C GLN A 7 -29.86 -0.25 -34.00
N GLU A 8 -30.51 0.00 -32.88
CA GLU A 8 -29.97 0.74 -31.76
C GLU A 8 -28.71 0.06 -31.18
N GLY A 9 -27.66 0.88 -31.10
CA GLY A 9 -26.38 0.48 -30.57
C GLY A 9 -26.44 0.24 -29.07
N THR A 10 -25.84 -0.86 -28.65
CA THR A 10 -25.56 -1.24 -27.25
C THR A 10 -24.79 -0.12 -26.56
N PRO A 11 -25.15 0.29 -25.32
CA PRO A 11 -24.40 1.32 -24.62
C PRO A 11 -23.03 0.78 -24.20
N ALA A 12 -21.99 1.46 -24.65
CA ALA A 12 -20.63 1.24 -24.19
C ALA A 12 -20.56 1.44 -22.68
N HIS A 13 -20.06 0.44 -21.97
CA HIS A 13 -19.70 0.55 -20.56
C HIS A 13 -18.62 1.63 -20.39
N GLY A 14 -19.06 2.84 -20.08
CA GLY A 14 -18.18 3.93 -19.68
C GLY A 14 -17.51 3.60 -18.36
N LEU A 15 -16.20 3.74 -18.31
CA LEU A 15 -15.42 3.74 -17.09
C LEU A 15 -16.06 4.69 -16.08
N PRO A 16 -16.15 4.36 -14.79
CA PRO A 16 -16.72 5.24 -13.79
C PRO A 16 -15.93 6.55 -13.78
N ALA A 17 -16.61 7.65 -13.97
CA ALA A 17 -16.04 8.99 -13.87
C ALA A 17 -15.37 9.14 -12.49
N PRO A 18 -14.21 9.83 -12.40
CA PRO A 18 -13.53 10.04 -11.12
C PRO A 18 -14.53 10.70 -10.16
N ALA A 19 -14.64 10.13 -8.95
CA ALA A 19 -15.55 10.60 -7.91
C ALA A 19 -15.41 12.10 -7.75
N ARG A 20 -16.48 12.86 -8.00
CA ARG A 20 -16.56 14.29 -7.71
C ARG A 20 -16.24 14.48 -6.24
N ALA A 21 -15.20 15.25 -5.95
CA ALA A 21 -14.90 15.70 -4.61
C ALA A 21 -16.17 16.28 -3.95
N PRO A 22 -16.42 15.98 -2.65
CA PRO A 22 -17.59 16.47 -1.96
C PRO A 22 -17.63 18.00 -2.04
N GLY A 23 -18.68 18.54 -2.60
CA GLY A 23 -18.92 19.96 -2.71
C GLY A 23 -19.09 20.59 -1.34
N GLY A 24 -18.46 21.74 -1.11
CA GLY A 24 -18.77 22.61 0.01
C GLY A 24 -17.63 23.04 0.93
N SER A 25 -16.34 23.05 0.51
CA SER A 25 -15.36 23.92 1.16
C SER A 25 -15.52 25.31 0.54
N ALA A 26 -15.86 26.31 1.36
CA ALA A 26 -15.86 27.71 0.97
C ALA A 26 -14.50 28.01 0.31
N ARG A 27 -14.49 28.31 -1.00
CA ARG A 27 -13.27 28.64 -1.74
C ARG A 27 -12.73 29.92 -1.14
N VAL A 28 -11.65 29.83 -0.39
CA VAL A 28 -10.93 31.00 0.12
C VAL A 28 -10.66 31.90 -1.08
N SER A 29 -11.14 33.15 -1.03
CA SER A 29 -10.96 34.08 -2.14
C SER A 29 -9.47 34.32 -2.39
N TYR A 30 -9.10 34.68 -3.62
CA TYR A 30 -7.69 35.00 -3.97
C TYR A 30 -7.10 36.04 -3.00
N ALA A 31 -7.87 37.12 -2.72
CA ALA A 31 -7.43 38.14 -1.79
C ALA A 31 -7.17 37.60 -0.37
N ALA A 32 -8.00 36.66 0.11
CA ALA A 32 -7.81 36.05 1.41
C ALA A 32 -6.54 35.16 1.45
N ARG A 33 -6.19 34.47 0.35
CA ARG A 33 -4.92 33.73 0.26
C ARG A 33 -3.71 34.67 0.32
N ILE A 34 -3.74 35.77 -0.44
CA ILE A 34 -2.70 36.78 -0.39
C ILE A 34 -2.53 37.33 1.02
N ALA A 35 -3.62 37.72 1.68
CA ALA A 35 -3.60 38.25 3.04
C ALA A 35 -3.06 37.20 4.05
N LEU A 36 -3.47 35.94 3.91
CA LEU A 36 -3.01 34.86 4.78
C LEU A 36 -1.50 34.62 4.62
N ILE A 37 -0.98 34.56 3.36
CA ILE A 37 0.44 34.38 3.09
C ILE A 37 1.22 35.56 3.65
N ALA A 38 0.82 36.81 3.33
CA ALA A 38 1.51 38.00 3.80
C ALA A 38 1.53 38.09 5.32
N GLY A 39 0.41 37.79 5.98
CA GLY A 39 0.29 37.78 7.44
C GLY A 39 1.14 36.69 8.07
N ALA A 40 1.10 35.46 7.56
CA ALA A 40 1.93 34.37 8.05
C ALA A 40 3.42 34.67 7.85
N TYR A 41 3.81 35.10 6.64
CA TYR A 41 5.17 35.51 6.35
C TYR A 41 5.67 36.58 7.35
N TYR A 42 4.88 37.64 7.53
CA TYR A 42 5.24 38.75 8.43
C TYR A 42 5.41 38.27 9.89
N VAL A 43 4.44 37.53 10.41
CA VAL A 43 4.46 37.04 11.81
C VAL A 43 5.68 36.15 12.05
N PHE A 44 5.90 35.17 11.17
CA PHE A 44 7.04 34.26 11.34
C PHE A 44 8.39 34.93 11.04
N ALA A 45 8.43 35.95 10.20
CA ALA A 45 9.63 36.80 10.03
C ALA A 45 9.96 37.56 11.32
N LYS A 46 8.95 38.13 12.00
CA LYS A 46 9.18 38.82 13.30
C LYS A 46 9.66 37.86 14.37
N ILE A 47 9.03 36.67 14.50
CA ILE A 47 9.50 35.63 15.41
C ILE A 47 10.94 35.21 15.09
N GLY A 48 11.28 35.05 13.80
CA GLY A 48 12.62 34.73 13.37
C GLY A 48 13.62 35.80 13.80
N LEU A 49 13.35 37.08 13.52
CA LEU A 49 14.25 38.20 13.88
C LEU A 49 14.41 38.33 15.40
N ASP A 50 13.38 38.09 16.19
CA ASP A 50 13.46 38.09 17.66
C ASP A 50 14.34 36.97 18.23
N LEU A 51 14.53 35.87 17.47
CA LEU A 51 15.43 34.76 17.79
C LEU A 51 16.80 34.88 17.13
N ALA A 52 17.13 35.98 16.46
CA ALA A 52 18.45 36.22 15.86
C ALA A 52 19.48 36.51 16.95
N PHE A 53 20.55 35.70 17.02
CA PHE A 53 21.56 35.80 18.07
C PHE A 53 23.00 36.05 17.54
N ALA A 54 23.27 35.79 16.27
CA ALA A 54 24.63 35.94 15.72
C ALA A 54 24.85 37.32 15.08
N THR A 55 23.85 37.82 14.37
CA THR A 55 23.80 39.17 13.80
C THR A 55 22.39 39.68 13.90
N ASN A 56 22.15 40.96 14.05
CA ASN A 56 20.80 41.55 14.18
C ASN A 56 19.88 41.28 12.96
N SER A 57 20.38 40.55 11.95
CA SER A 57 19.68 40.39 10.67
C SER A 57 19.54 38.93 10.19
N VAL A 58 20.16 37.93 10.85
CA VAL A 58 20.18 36.55 10.36
C VAL A 58 19.87 35.55 11.47
N THR A 59 19.00 34.60 11.16
CA THR A 59 18.48 33.56 12.08
C THR A 59 18.94 32.17 11.68
N ALA A 60 18.95 31.24 12.64
CA ALA A 60 19.31 29.84 12.40
C ALA A 60 18.36 29.13 11.39
N ILE A 61 17.10 29.49 11.39
CA ILE A 61 16.08 29.00 10.47
C ILE A 61 15.23 30.20 10.07
N TRP A 62 14.92 30.34 8.78
CA TRP A 62 14.05 31.39 8.28
C TRP A 62 12.70 30.80 7.85
N PRO A 63 11.72 30.69 8.75
CA PRO A 63 10.44 30.03 8.44
C PRO A 63 9.66 30.65 7.28
N PRO A 64 9.74 31.98 7.03
CA PRO A 64 9.03 32.61 5.90
C PRO A 64 9.34 32.01 4.55
N THR A 65 10.59 31.55 4.29
CA THR A 65 10.98 30.89 3.03
C THR A 65 10.16 29.62 2.82
N GLY A 66 10.10 28.73 3.83
CA GLY A 66 9.31 27.52 3.73
C GLY A 66 7.81 27.75 3.60
N ILE A 67 7.27 28.83 4.25
CA ILE A 67 5.87 29.25 4.10
C ILE A 67 5.60 29.68 2.65
N ALA A 68 6.49 30.51 2.09
CA ALA A 68 6.40 31.02 0.74
C ALA A 68 6.44 29.89 -0.29
N LEU A 69 7.46 29.02 -0.19
CA LEU A 69 7.61 27.86 -1.07
C LEU A 69 6.35 26.94 -1.02
N ALA A 70 5.91 26.54 0.19
CA ALA A 70 4.75 25.70 0.35
C ALA A 70 3.48 26.33 -0.23
N ALA A 71 3.25 27.62 0.00
CA ALA A 71 2.11 28.34 -0.54
C ALA A 71 2.10 28.35 -2.07
N LEU A 72 3.23 28.62 -2.71
CA LEU A 72 3.35 28.66 -4.17
C LEU A 72 3.24 27.24 -4.78
N VAL A 73 3.76 26.22 -4.10
CA VAL A 73 3.62 24.83 -4.55
C VAL A 73 2.17 24.36 -4.44
N VAL A 74 1.47 24.64 -3.36
CA VAL A 74 0.11 24.17 -3.11
C VAL A 74 -0.94 24.98 -3.88
N TRP A 75 -0.87 26.32 -3.81
CA TRP A 75 -1.90 27.20 -4.40
C TRP A 75 -1.56 27.73 -5.80
N GLY A 76 -0.32 27.54 -6.22
CA GLY A 76 0.17 27.98 -7.53
C GLY A 76 0.97 29.27 -7.49
N PRO A 77 1.74 29.53 -8.57
CA PRO A 77 2.61 30.72 -8.63
C PRO A 77 1.86 32.04 -8.53
N SER A 78 0.58 32.08 -8.89
CA SER A 78 -0.23 33.31 -8.88
C SER A 78 -0.33 34.01 -7.51
N VAL A 79 -0.03 33.29 -6.41
CA VAL A 79 -0.08 33.86 -5.05
C VAL A 79 1.20 34.56 -4.62
N TRP A 80 2.19 34.70 -5.51
CA TRP A 80 3.46 35.42 -5.25
C TRP A 80 3.30 36.82 -4.65
N PRO A 81 2.23 37.63 -4.96
CA PRO A 81 2.09 38.95 -4.35
C PRO A 81 1.93 38.90 -2.81
N GLY A 82 1.43 37.76 -2.29
CA GLY A 82 1.38 37.57 -0.83
C GLY A 82 2.76 37.43 -0.21
N VAL A 83 3.67 36.74 -0.88
CA VAL A 83 5.09 36.62 -0.48
C VAL A 83 5.78 37.98 -0.53
N ALA A 84 5.65 38.70 -1.64
CA ALA A 84 6.23 40.04 -1.81
C ALA A 84 5.74 41.02 -0.75
N LEU A 85 4.43 41.06 -0.49
CA LEU A 85 3.86 41.92 0.54
C LEU A 85 4.36 41.54 1.94
N GLY A 86 4.40 40.26 2.28
CA GLY A 86 4.91 39.77 3.56
C GLY A 86 6.39 40.10 3.77
N ALA A 87 7.22 39.87 2.76
CA ALA A 87 8.63 40.18 2.80
C ALA A 87 8.89 41.71 2.90
N PHE A 88 8.14 42.51 2.15
CA PHE A 88 8.22 43.96 2.26
C PHE A 88 7.85 44.45 3.67
N LEU A 89 6.70 44.01 4.20
CA LEU A 89 6.26 44.41 5.54
C LEU A 89 7.23 43.96 6.64
N ALA A 90 7.85 42.78 6.49
CA ALA A 90 8.83 42.29 7.46
C ALA A 90 10.06 43.19 7.56
N ASN A 91 10.51 43.74 6.43
CA ASN A 91 11.73 44.54 6.35
C ASN A 91 11.50 46.07 6.40
N ALA A 92 10.28 46.54 6.12
CA ALA A 92 9.96 47.98 6.08
C ALA A 92 10.20 48.75 7.40
N TRP A 93 10.20 48.00 8.52
CA TRP A 93 10.32 48.58 9.87
C TRP A 93 11.65 48.21 10.58
N THR A 94 12.64 47.69 9.84
CA THR A 94 13.96 47.32 10.40
C THR A 94 14.95 48.46 10.45
N GLY A 95 14.61 49.61 9.88
CA GLY A 95 15.46 50.80 9.88
C GLY A 95 16.46 50.88 8.72
N VAL A 96 16.55 49.85 7.86
CA VAL A 96 17.43 49.82 6.69
C VAL A 96 16.90 50.71 5.55
N PRO A 97 17.75 51.16 4.63
CA PRO A 97 17.35 51.97 3.48
C PRO A 97 16.31 51.28 2.60
N LEU A 98 15.40 52.04 1.98
CA LEU A 98 14.34 51.50 1.13
C LEU A 98 14.86 50.63 -0.02
N VAL A 99 16.04 50.97 -0.58
CA VAL A 99 16.68 50.16 -1.63
C VAL A 99 17.00 48.75 -1.14
N THR A 100 17.45 48.63 0.11
CA THR A 100 17.74 47.34 0.76
C THR A 100 16.44 46.58 1.01
N VAL A 101 15.40 47.23 1.51
CA VAL A 101 14.07 46.63 1.70
C VAL A 101 13.52 46.05 0.39
N LEU A 102 13.59 46.81 -0.69
CA LEU A 102 13.12 46.40 -2.02
C LEU A 102 13.96 45.25 -2.58
N GLY A 103 15.28 45.30 -2.40
CA GLY A 103 16.17 44.24 -2.86
C GLY A 103 15.93 42.91 -2.12
N ILE A 104 15.82 42.92 -0.79
CA ILE A 104 15.49 41.74 0.02
C ILE A 104 14.11 41.20 -0.37
N THR A 105 13.11 42.08 -0.54
CA THR A 105 11.77 41.69 -0.98
C THR A 105 11.79 41.00 -2.34
N CYS A 106 12.55 41.52 -3.29
CA CYS A 106 12.73 40.94 -4.61
C CYS A 106 13.42 39.57 -4.52
N GLY A 107 14.53 39.48 -3.76
CA GLY A 107 15.27 38.23 -3.57
C GLY A 107 14.40 37.10 -3.02
N ASN A 108 13.74 37.34 -1.90
CA ASN A 108 12.88 36.34 -1.23
C ASN A 108 11.65 35.93 -2.08
N THR A 109 11.12 36.89 -2.87
CA THR A 109 10.01 36.58 -3.78
C THR A 109 10.48 35.72 -4.96
N LEU A 110 11.62 36.08 -5.58
CA LEU A 110 12.18 35.31 -6.70
C LEU A 110 12.58 33.90 -6.28
N GLU A 111 13.22 33.76 -5.14
CA GLU A 111 13.55 32.47 -4.54
C GLU A 111 12.32 31.54 -4.50
N ALA A 112 11.26 31.98 -3.84
CA ALA A 112 10.04 31.19 -3.69
C ALA A 112 9.40 30.86 -5.05
N VAL A 113 9.35 31.81 -5.98
CA VAL A 113 8.78 31.61 -7.33
C VAL A 113 9.63 30.65 -8.14
N VAL A 114 10.95 30.78 -8.12
CA VAL A 114 11.87 29.91 -8.86
C VAL A 114 11.84 28.50 -8.26
N GLY A 115 11.94 28.36 -6.94
CA GLY A 115 11.85 27.08 -6.24
C GLY A 115 10.56 26.33 -6.57
N ALA A 116 9.41 26.99 -6.41
CA ALA A 116 8.12 26.39 -6.75
C ALA A 116 7.99 26.05 -8.26
N HIS A 117 8.53 26.88 -9.14
CA HIS A 117 8.53 26.63 -10.58
C HIS A 117 9.38 25.40 -10.94
N LEU A 118 10.58 25.28 -10.39
CA LEU A 118 11.47 24.15 -10.62
C LEU A 118 10.84 22.85 -10.12
N LEU A 119 10.29 22.84 -8.90
CA LEU A 119 9.61 21.68 -8.34
C LEU A 119 8.43 21.23 -9.20
N ARG A 120 7.61 22.17 -9.68
CA ARG A 120 6.46 21.87 -10.53
C ARG A 120 6.85 21.37 -11.93
N ARG A 121 8.07 21.64 -12.39
CA ARG A 121 8.61 21.08 -13.64
C ARG A 121 9.11 19.65 -13.51
N VAL A 122 9.37 19.15 -12.32
CA VAL A 122 9.66 17.73 -12.11
C VAL A 122 8.42 16.93 -12.43
N ALA A 123 8.52 16.01 -13.40
CA ALA A 123 7.39 15.23 -13.87
C ALA A 123 6.72 14.45 -12.73
N GLY A 124 5.45 14.75 -12.47
CA GLY A 124 4.67 14.09 -11.43
C GLY A 124 5.13 14.39 -9.99
N PHE A 125 5.73 15.56 -9.73
CA PHE A 125 6.06 16.01 -8.37
C PHE A 125 4.82 16.03 -7.48
N MET A 126 4.94 15.40 -6.32
CA MET A 126 3.86 15.31 -5.32
C MET A 126 4.23 16.14 -4.07
N PRO A 127 3.41 17.15 -3.71
CA PRO A 127 3.64 17.96 -2.50
C PRO A 127 3.61 17.15 -1.20
N SER A 128 3.05 15.95 -1.22
CA SER A 128 3.08 15.03 -0.07
C SER A 128 4.47 14.50 0.28
N LEU A 129 5.46 14.66 -0.63
CA LEU A 129 6.86 14.22 -0.48
C LEU A 129 7.02 12.72 -0.17
N GLU A 130 6.11 11.90 -0.67
CA GLU A 130 6.08 10.47 -0.39
C GLU A 130 7.05 9.64 -1.23
N ARG A 131 7.74 10.29 -2.18
CA ARG A 131 8.74 9.66 -3.05
C ARG A 131 10.11 10.25 -2.79
N VAL A 132 11.13 9.41 -2.78
CA VAL A 132 12.54 9.82 -2.65
C VAL A 132 12.90 10.91 -3.67
N ARG A 133 12.45 10.76 -4.91
CA ARG A 133 12.65 11.75 -5.98
C ARG A 133 12.10 13.13 -5.62
N ASP A 134 10.93 13.20 -4.98
CA ASP A 134 10.29 14.47 -4.65
C ASP A 134 11.02 15.17 -3.49
N VAL A 135 11.53 14.40 -2.53
CA VAL A 135 12.40 14.91 -1.46
C VAL A 135 13.71 15.41 -2.02
N LEU A 136 14.37 14.65 -2.91
CA LEU A 136 15.61 15.08 -3.56
C LEU A 136 15.39 16.34 -4.42
N ALA A 137 14.26 16.45 -5.12
CA ALA A 137 13.91 17.64 -5.86
C ALA A 137 13.75 18.85 -4.92
N LEU A 138 13.08 18.70 -3.78
CA LEU A 138 12.97 19.74 -2.76
C LEU A 138 14.37 20.19 -2.27
N VAL A 139 15.23 19.22 -1.91
CA VAL A 139 16.58 19.51 -1.40
C VAL A 139 17.41 20.23 -2.44
N VAL A 140 17.51 19.70 -3.66
CA VAL A 140 18.46 20.22 -4.68
C VAL A 140 17.93 21.47 -5.36
N LEU A 141 16.65 21.50 -5.76
CA LEU A 141 16.12 22.58 -6.59
C LEU A 141 15.61 23.77 -5.77
N ALA A 142 14.97 23.50 -4.63
CA ALA A 142 14.46 24.54 -3.75
C ALA A 142 15.50 24.88 -2.67
N ALA A 143 15.69 24.00 -1.69
CA ALA A 143 16.47 24.32 -0.49
C ALA A 143 17.94 24.70 -0.77
N VAL A 144 18.60 24.10 -1.75
CA VAL A 144 19.97 24.43 -2.14
C VAL A 144 19.99 25.45 -3.27
N GLY A 145 19.22 25.23 -4.33
CA GLY A 145 19.30 25.98 -5.57
C GLY A 145 18.60 27.33 -5.52
N SER A 146 17.33 27.39 -5.13
CA SER A 146 16.57 28.64 -5.18
C SER A 146 16.93 29.59 -4.05
N THR A 147 17.30 29.11 -2.86
CA THR A 147 17.70 29.92 -1.71
C THR A 147 18.98 30.75 -1.97
N ALA A 148 19.88 30.23 -2.82
CA ALA A 148 21.05 30.99 -3.25
C ALA A 148 20.69 32.33 -3.95
N ILE A 149 19.50 32.43 -4.57
CA ILE A 149 19.02 33.66 -5.20
C ILE A 149 18.73 34.73 -4.16
N ALA A 150 17.98 34.38 -3.10
CA ALA A 150 17.68 35.33 -2.03
C ALA A 150 18.91 35.76 -1.29
N ALA A 151 19.81 34.82 -0.95
CA ALA A 151 21.08 35.13 -0.30
C ALA A 151 21.93 36.10 -1.14
N THR A 152 22.02 35.88 -2.47
CA THR A 152 22.84 36.74 -3.36
C THR A 152 22.25 38.14 -3.51
N ILE A 153 20.93 38.22 -3.76
CA ILE A 153 20.25 39.52 -3.92
C ILE A 153 20.17 40.26 -2.58
N GLY A 154 19.84 39.54 -1.50
CA GLY A 154 19.71 40.11 -0.16
C GLY A 154 21.02 40.72 0.33
N VAL A 155 22.11 39.96 0.32
CA VAL A 155 23.44 40.46 0.76
C VAL A 155 23.94 41.56 -0.16
N GLY A 156 23.75 41.41 -1.49
CA GLY A 156 24.05 42.48 -2.42
C GLY A 156 23.31 43.79 -2.11
N SER A 157 22.04 43.68 -1.67
CA SER A 157 21.20 44.81 -1.28
C SER A 157 21.67 45.48 0.03
N LEU A 158 22.17 44.66 0.99
CA LEU A 158 22.77 45.19 2.22
C LEU A 158 24.05 46.02 1.91
N ILE A 159 24.91 45.55 0.99
CA ILE A 159 26.10 46.27 0.57
C ILE A 159 25.74 47.58 -0.14
N VAL A 160 24.78 47.57 -1.05
CA VAL A 160 24.31 48.77 -1.75
C VAL A 160 23.71 49.79 -0.79
N GLY A 161 23.12 49.34 0.31
CA GLY A 161 22.55 50.20 1.35
C GLY A 161 23.51 50.63 2.46
N ASP A 162 24.82 50.32 2.35
CA ASP A 162 25.83 50.55 3.38
C ASP A 162 25.57 49.86 4.72
N GLU A 163 24.80 48.77 4.72
CA GLU A 163 24.46 47.96 5.92
C GLU A 163 25.43 46.78 6.12
N ALA A 164 26.25 46.42 5.12
CA ALA A 164 27.29 45.40 5.19
C ALA A 164 28.49 45.79 4.30
N SER A 165 29.69 45.34 4.66
CA SER A 165 30.89 45.54 3.84
C SER A 165 31.04 44.45 2.79
N VAL A 166 31.80 44.73 1.72
CA VAL A 166 32.11 43.73 0.68
C VAL A 166 32.90 42.55 1.25
N ASP A 167 33.74 42.78 2.25
CA ASP A 167 34.54 41.73 2.91
C ASP A 167 33.67 40.74 3.70
N GLU A 168 32.53 41.17 4.17
CA GLU A 168 31.55 40.33 4.90
C GLU A 168 30.62 39.54 3.98
N PHE A 169 30.66 39.78 2.66
CA PHE A 169 29.74 39.13 1.71
C PHE A 169 29.68 37.61 1.92
N GLY A 170 30.82 36.94 1.97
CA GLY A 170 30.86 35.47 2.03
C GLY A 170 30.34 34.88 3.35
N SER A 171 30.56 35.56 4.49
CA SER A 171 30.06 35.11 5.80
C SER A 171 28.56 35.32 5.91
N VAL A 172 28.06 36.53 5.58
CA VAL A 172 26.63 36.85 5.63
C VAL A 172 25.84 36.00 4.62
N TRP A 173 26.39 35.82 3.40
CA TRP A 173 25.75 34.98 2.36
C TRP A 173 25.57 33.55 2.82
N ARG A 174 26.58 32.91 3.42
CA ARG A 174 26.48 31.51 3.90
C ARG A 174 25.43 31.35 4.98
N VAL A 175 25.42 32.26 5.95
CA VAL A 175 24.48 32.21 7.06
C VAL A 175 23.05 32.44 6.57
N TRP A 176 22.84 33.40 5.66
CA TRP A 176 21.55 33.66 5.03
C TRP A 176 21.05 32.42 4.25
N TRP A 177 21.89 31.92 3.34
CA TRP A 177 21.59 30.76 2.51
C TRP A 177 21.18 29.52 3.33
N LEU A 178 21.92 29.22 4.40
CA LEU A 178 21.63 28.10 5.29
C LEU A 178 20.36 28.33 6.11
N GLY A 179 20.04 29.56 6.48
CA GLY A 179 18.80 29.92 7.18
C GLY A 179 17.54 29.68 6.32
N ASP A 180 17.59 30.14 5.05
CA ASP A 180 16.55 29.94 4.06
C ASP A 180 16.38 28.45 3.71
N MET A 181 17.50 27.74 3.51
CA MET A 181 17.51 26.29 3.31
C MET A 181 16.85 25.55 4.48
N GLY A 182 17.12 25.98 5.73
CA GLY A 182 16.47 25.44 6.92
C GLY A 182 14.94 25.65 6.90
N GLY A 183 14.47 26.80 6.44
CA GLY A 183 13.05 27.07 6.22
C GLY A 183 12.41 26.10 5.21
N ASP A 184 13.06 25.91 4.08
CA ASP A 184 12.60 24.99 3.03
C ASP A 184 12.64 23.51 3.45
N LEU A 185 13.59 23.10 4.28
CA LEU A 185 13.74 21.70 4.71
C LEU A 185 12.87 21.31 5.90
N LEU A 186 12.48 22.27 6.75
CA LEU A 186 11.76 21.99 7.99
C LEU A 186 10.32 22.47 7.96
N VAL A 187 10.08 23.67 7.39
CA VAL A 187 8.75 24.29 7.40
C VAL A 187 7.95 23.92 6.15
N ALA A 188 8.54 23.98 4.96
CA ALA A 188 7.83 23.66 3.73
C ALA A 188 7.28 22.23 3.70
N PRO A 189 8.04 21.17 4.09
CA PRO A 189 7.52 19.80 4.11
C PRO A 189 6.31 19.62 5.03
N LEU A 190 6.34 20.27 6.22
CA LEU A 190 5.21 20.19 7.15
C LEU A 190 3.94 20.81 6.54
N LEU A 191 4.06 21.99 5.94
CA LEU A 191 2.92 22.69 5.33
C LEU A 191 2.40 21.96 4.08
N MET A 192 3.29 21.47 3.23
CA MET A 192 2.93 20.70 2.05
C MET A 192 2.26 19.37 2.42
N ALA A 193 2.81 18.65 3.40
CA ALA A 193 2.22 17.44 3.92
C ALA A 193 0.85 17.71 4.57
N ALA A 194 0.74 18.78 5.38
CA ALA A 194 -0.53 19.18 5.97
C ALA A 194 -1.59 19.45 4.89
N ALA A 195 -1.24 20.15 3.81
CA ALA A 195 -2.16 20.42 2.71
C ALA A 195 -2.56 19.15 1.93
N ALA A 196 -1.61 18.21 1.74
CA ALA A 196 -1.84 16.97 1.00
C ALA A 196 -2.73 15.96 1.76
N TYR A 197 -2.59 15.93 3.09
CA TYR A 197 -3.32 14.98 3.94
C TYR A 197 -4.58 15.58 4.59
N TRP A 198 -4.98 16.80 4.25
CA TRP A 198 -6.20 17.40 4.79
C TRP A 198 -7.48 16.90 4.08
N PRO A 199 -8.58 16.56 4.83
CA PRO A 199 -8.68 16.46 6.28
C PRO A 199 -7.96 15.20 6.81
N PHE A 200 -7.20 15.37 7.86
CA PHE A 200 -6.45 14.27 8.48
C PHE A 200 -7.40 13.13 8.89
N ARG A 201 -7.47 12.08 8.09
CA ARG A 201 -8.09 10.81 8.49
C ARG A 201 -7.14 10.11 9.44
N ARG A 202 -7.30 10.38 10.73
CA ARG A 202 -6.54 9.69 11.76
C ARG A 202 -6.96 8.23 11.78
N PRO A 203 -6.03 7.26 11.65
CA PRO A 203 -6.37 5.87 11.93
C PRO A 203 -6.87 5.77 13.37
N PRO A 204 -8.00 5.09 13.63
CA PRO A 204 -8.48 4.90 14.98
C PRO A 204 -7.38 4.23 15.84
N GLY A 205 -7.17 4.72 17.06
CA GLY A 205 -6.23 4.17 18.03
C GLY A 205 -4.80 4.75 18.03
N ARG A 206 -4.41 5.62 17.07
CA ARG A 206 -3.04 6.18 17.03
C ARG A 206 -2.86 7.56 17.70
N ALA A 207 -3.93 8.14 18.20
CA ALA A 207 -3.84 9.47 18.81
C ALA A 207 -3.00 9.48 20.10
N SER A 208 -3.11 8.46 20.94
CA SER A 208 -2.29 8.32 22.15
C SER A 208 -0.81 8.13 21.84
N GLU A 209 -0.49 7.33 20.83
CA GLU A 209 0.88 7.12 20.36
C GLU A 209 1.51 8.42 19.84
N ALA A 210 0.74 9.23 19.08
CA ALA A 210 1.20 10.53 18.61
C ALA A 210 1.50 11.50 19.76
N VAL A 211 0.64 11.51 20.79
CA VAL A 211 0.87 12.33 21.99
C VAL A 211 2.12 11.86 22.75
N VAL A 212 2.29 10.56 22.95
CA VAL A 212 3.49 10.00 23.61
C VAL A 212 4.74 10.38 22.84
N LEU A 213 4.73 10.22 21.52
CA LEU A 213 5.87 10.60 20.68
C LEU A 213 6.15 12.11 20.76
N ALA A 214 5.12 12.96 20.67
CA ALA A 214 5.30 14.40 20.77
C ALA A 214 5.90 14.81 22.13
N VAL A 215 5.39 14.25 23.23
CA VAL A 215 5.92 14.48 24.58
C VAL A 215 7.36 13.99 24.68
N ALA A 216 7.69 12.81 24.13
CA ALA A 216 9.04 12.26 24.12
C ALA A 216 10.01 13.14 23.29
N VAL A 217 9.62 13.57 22.09
CA VAL A 217 10.42 14.46 21.23
C VAL A 217 10.70 15.79 21.96
N VAL A 218 9.65 16.44 22.46
CA VAL A 218 9.81 17.73 23.17
C VAL A 218 10.61 17.55 24.45
N GLY A 219 10.27 16.55 25.28
CA GLY A 219 10.95 16.32 26.56
C GLY A 219 12.43 15.99 26.40
N LEU A 220 12.76 15.06 25.48
CA LEU A 220 14.15 14.70 25.23
C LEU A 220 14.93 15.85 24.59
N SER A 221 14.31 16.63 23.68
CA SER A 221 14.94 17.80 23.08
C SER A 221 15.28 18.84 24.13
N ILE A 222 14.38 19.13 25.08
CA ILE A 222 14.65 20.04 26.21
C ILE A 222 15.83 19.55 27.05
N VAL A 223 15.88 18.24 27.38
CA VAL A 223 16.97 17.65 28.18
C VAL A 223 18.29 17.75 27.43
N VAL A 224 18.31 17.41 26.13
CA VAL A 224 19.53 17.38 25.31
C VAL A 224 20.07 18.80 25.06
N PHE A 225 19.20 19.73 24.72
CA PHE A 225 19.64 21.10 24.36
C PHE A 225 19.82 22.04 25.55
N ARG A 226 19.43 21.62 26.75
CA ARG A 226 19.76 22.35 28.00
C ARG A 226 21.14 22.01 28.55
N GLN A 227 21.82 21.01 28.00
CA GLN A 227 23.12 20.54 28.48
C GLN A 227 24.20 20.82 27.45
N ASP A 228 25.41 21.18 27.89
CA ASP A 228 26.57 21.42 27.01
C ASP A 228 27.18 20.13 26.44
N THR A 229 26.50 18.98 26.61
CA THR A 229 26.99 17.69 26.15
C THR A 229 26.46 17.36 24.76
N ASN A 230 27.33 16.82 23.89
CA ASN A 230 26.98 16.43 22.52
C ASN A 230 26.07 15.17 22.45
N LEU A 231 24.87 15.24 23.05
CA LEU A 231 23.89 14.15 23.09
C LEU A 231 22.77 14.27 22.03
N ALA A 232 22.91 15.19 21.07
CA ALA A 232 21.88 15.42 20.04
C ALA A 232 21.54 14.17 19.22
N TYR A 233 22.45 13.20 19.10
CA TYR A 233 22.21 11.93 18.44
C TYR A 233 21.14 11.05 19.11
N LEU A 234 20.84 11.26 20.40
CA LEU A 234 19.78 10.55 21.11
C LEU A 234 18.37 10.85 20.57
N LEU A 235 18.23 11.94 19.81
CA LEU A 235 16.97 12.31 19.17
C LEU A 235 16.64 11.44 17.93
N PHE A 236 17.67 10.86 17.26
CA PHE A 236 17.44 10.08 16.04
C PHE A 236 16.46 8.90 16.22
N PRO A 237 16.48 8.09 17.30
CA PRO A 237 15.48 7.04 17.49
C PRO A 237 14.03 7.56 17.48
N LEU A 238 13.78 8.74 18.06
CA LEU A 238 12.45 9.35 18.07
C LEU A 238 12.05 9.88 16.69
N LEU A 239 13.00 10.46 15.95
CA LEU A 239 12.78 10.90 14.57
C LEU A 239 12.53 9.73 13.62
N VAL A 240 13.26 8.63 13.80
CA VAL A 240 13.00 7.37 13.09
C VAL A 240 11.61 6.83 13.44
N TRP A 241 11.21 6.83 14.71
CA TRP A 241 9.86 6.44 15.13
C TRP A 241 8.79 7.32 14.49
N ALA A 242 8.99 8.64 14.44
CA ALA A 242 8.10 9.57 13.75
C ALA A 242 7.92 9.21 12.27
N SER A 243 9.03 8.93 11.57
CA SER A 243 9.04 8.56 10.15
C SER A 243 8.35 7.23 9.87
N LEU A 244 8.62 6.20 10.69
CA LEU A 244 8.05 4.86 10.56
C LEU A 244 6.54 4.85 10.80
N ARG A 245 6.07 5.65 11.76
CA ARG A 245 4.72 5.52 12.28
C ARG A 245 3.76 6.58 11.77
N PHE A 246 4.26 7.78 11.51
CA PHE A 246 3.47 8.95 11.12
C PHE A 246 3.90 9.55 9.78
N TRP A 247 4.79 8.88 9.05
CA TRP A 247 5.22 9.21 7.67
C TRP A 247 5.73 10.65 7.54
N GLN A 248 5.49 11.29 6.37
CA GLN A 248 5.95 12.65 6.11
C GLN A 248 5.44 13.69 7.11
N PRO A 249 4.15 13.75 7.50
CA PRO A 249 3.69 14.72 8.49
C PRO A 249 4.36 14.57 9.86
N GLY A 250 4.56 13.33 10.33
CA GLY A 250 5.22 13.07 11.60
C GLY A 250 6.71 13.39 11.57
N ALA A 251 7.38 12.99 10.49
CA ALA A 251 8.79 13.28 10.24
C ALA A 251 9.06 14.79 10.23
N ALA A 252 8.28 15.56 9.46
CA ALA A 252 8.42 17.00 9.36
C ALA A 252 8.09 17.72 10.67
N ALA A 253 7.01 17.32 11.36
CA ALA A 253 6.63 17.93 12.64
C ALA A 253 7.67 17.67 13.73
N ALA A 254 8.20 16.46 13.83
CA ALA A 254 9.23 16.10 14.82
C ALA A 254 10.55 16.85 14.53
N SER A 255 10.97 16.91 13.27
CA SER A 255 12.20 17.63 12.87
C SER A 255 12.09 19.13 13.17
N LEU A 256 10.94 19.74 12.86
CA LEU A 256 10.70 21.15 13.16
C LEU A 256 10.68 21.42 14.67
N ALA A 257 10.06 20.54 15.46
CA ALA A 257 10.03 20.68 16.92
C ALA A 257 11.44 20.61 17.52
N VAL A 258 12.24 19.61 17.10
CA VAL A 258 13.64 19.47 17.52
C VAL A 258 14.44 20.73 17.17
N ALA A 259 14.32 21.20 15.92
CA ALA A 259 15.04 22.38 15.46
C ALA A 259 14.63 23.66 16.20
N THR A 260 13.33 23.86 16.45
CA THR A 260 12.83 25.03 17.19
C THR A 260 13.37 25.07 18.62
N ILE A 261 13.38 23.92 19.32
CA ILE A 261 13.89 23.82 20.69
C ILE A 261 15.40 24.05 20.71
N ALA A 262 16.13 23.49 19.75
CA ALA A 262 17.57 23.68 19.63
C ALA A 262 17.94 25.16 19.38
N VAL A 263 17.24 25.82 18.46
CA VAL A 263 17.43 27.27 18.20
C VAL A 263 17.18 28.09 19.47
N TYR A 264 16.10 27.79 20.19
CA TYR A 264 15.75 28.52 21.41
C TYR A 264 16.89 28.43 22.45
N TYR A 265 17.42 27.25 22.74
CA TYR A 265 18.50 27.09 23.71
C TYR A 265 19.82 27.73 23.21
N THR A 266 20.19 27.50 21.96
CA THR A 266 21.41 28.11 21.37
C THR A 266 21.35 29.64 21.38
N ALA A 267 20.18 30.23 21.14
CA ALA A 267 19.99 31.69 21.20
C ALA A 267 20.07 32.26 22.63
N ASN A 268 19.91 31.41 23.65
CA ASN A 268 20.05 31.78 25.06
C ASN A 268 21.43 31.35 25.65
N ASP A 269 22.41 31.10 24.79
CA ASP A 269 23.78 30.68 25.15
C ASP A 269 23.83 29.33 25.90
N ASP A 270 22.82 28.47 25.70
CA ASP A 270 22.73 27.16 26.28
C ASP A 270 22.88 26.05 25.21
N GLY A 271 23.52 24.94 25.59
CA GLY A 271 23.45 23.68 24.85
C GLY A 271 24.62 23.36 23.93
N PRO A 272 24.57 22.22 23.24
CA PRO A 272 25.74 21.62 22.57
C PRO A 272 26.23 22.38 21.36
N PHE A 273 25.46 23.32 20.83
CA PHE A 273 25.85 24.10 19.63
C PHE A 273 26.53 25.39 19.98
N VAL A 274 26.50 25.85 21.22
CA VAL A 274 27.16 27.08 21.66
C VAL A 274 28.67 27.00 21.47
N ARG A 275 29.25 28.03 20.86
CA ARG A 275 30.70 28.24 20.63
C ARG A 275 31.08 29.66 21.04
N SER A 276 32.40 29.89 21.17
CA SER A 276 32.94 31.22 21.49
C SER A 276 32.60 32.26 20.42
N ASN A 277 32.48 31.84 19.17
CA ASN A 277 32.03 32.67 18.06
C ASN A 277 30.56 32.33 17.74
N PRO A 278 29.63 33.31 17.78
CA PRO A 278 28.23 33.12 17.43
C PRO A 278 28.01 32.56 16.02
N ASP A 279 28.83 32.91 15.03
CA ASP A 279 28.73 32.41 13.65
C ASP A 279 29.01 30.90 13.59
N ASP A 280 29.95 30.39 14.40
CA ASP A 280 30.26 28.97 14.48
C ASP A 280 29.13 28.20 15.15
N SER A 281 28.51 28.80 16.17
CA SER A 281 27.30 28.23 16.83
C SER A 281 26.16 28.08 15.85
N LEU A 282 25.90 29.10 15.08
CA LEU A 282 24.86 29.18 14.07
C LEU A 282 25.11 28.16 12.95
N LEU A 283 26.32 28.09 12.41
CA LEU A 283 26.70 27.15 11.37
C LEU A 283 26.54 25.69 11.82
N LEU A 284 26.93 25.40 13.06
CA LEU A 284 26.80 24.05 13.61
C LEU A 284 25.32 23.64 13.75
N ALA A 285 24.48 24.52 14.28
CA ALA A 285 23.04 24.31 14.42
C ALA A 285 22.37 24.12 13.04
N GLN A 286 22.67 25.01 12.08
CA GLN A 286 22.13 24.95 10.71
C GLN A 286 22.53 23.65 10.00
N THR A 287 23.79 23.23 10.15
CA THR A 287 24.26 21.95 9.58
C THR A 287 23.53 20.76 10.19
N PHE A 288 23.35 20.75 11.51
CA PHE A 288 22.58 19.70 12.19
C PHE A 288 21.14 19.64 11.68
N PHE A 289 20.47 20.79 11.53
CA PHE A 289 19.08 20.83 11.03
C PHE A 289 18.98 20.37 9.58
N GLY A 290 19.91 20.80 8.72
CA GLY A 290 19.96 20.39 7.32
C GLY A 290 20.12 18.88 7.17
N VAL A 291 21.14 18.31 7.84
CA VAL A 291 21.40 16.86 7.80
C VAL A 291 20.23 16.08 8.38
N THR A 292 19.71 16.49 9.54
CA THR A 292 18.60 15.80 10.21
C THR A 292 17.33 15.88 9.37
N GLY A 293 16.96 17.07 8.88
CA GLY A 293 15.78 17.27 8.05
C GLY A 293 15.80 16.42 6.79
N VAL A 294 16.90 16.46 6.03
CA VAL A 294 17.07 15.63 4.82
C VAL A 294 17.00 14.15 5.13
N THR A 295 17.72 13.68 6.17
CA THR A 295 17.77 12.27 6.54
C THR A 295 16.38 11.75 6.92
N VAL A 296 15.66 12.48 7.74
CA VAL A 296 14.34 12.09 8.25
C VAL A 296 13.28 12.11 7.15
N LEU A 297 13.31 13.11 6.27
CA LEU A 297 12.42 13.19 5.11
C LEU A 297 12.68 12.07 4.09
N LEU A 298 13.95 11.76 3.79
CA LEU A 298 14.31 10.66 2.91
C LEU A 298 13.88 9.32 3.51
N LEU A 299 14.12 9.11 4.80
CA LEU A 299 13.69 7.88 5.48
C LEU A 299 12.17 7.69 5.39
N ALA A 300 11.40 8.76 5.67
CA ALA A 300 9.94 8.70 5.56
C ALA A 300 9.48 8.42 4.12
N ALA A 301 10.17 9.00 3.11
CA ALA A 301 9.86 8.76 1.71
C ALA A 301 10.14 7.29 1.29
N VAL A 302 11.31 6.75 1.65
CA VAL A 302 11.67 5.35 1.36
C VAL A 302 10.66 4.39 1.98
N ILE A 303 10.27 4.61 3.23
CA ILE A 303 9.28 3.77 3.92
C ILE A 303 7.92 3.84 3.22
N THR A 304 7.48 5.04 2.86
CA THR A 304 6.18 5.24 2.22
C THR A 304 6.15 4.64 0.80
N GLU A 305 7.23 4.82 0.02
CA GLU A 305 7.35 4.29 -1.33
C GLU A 305 7.37 2.75 -1.33
N ARG A 306 8.15 2.15 -0.41
CA ARG A 306 8.19 0.71 -0.23
C ARG A 306 6.82 0.14 0.13
N ARG A 307 6.15 0.72 1.10
CA ARG A 307 4.82 0.27 1.53
C ARG A 307 3.79 0.34 0.40
N ARG A 308 3.80 1.41 -0.41
CA ARG A 308 2.91 1.51 -1.57
C ARG A 308 3.19 0.47 -2.63
N ALA A 309 4.47 0.14 -2.85
CA ALA A 309 4.84 -0.93 -3.76
C ALA A 309 4.32 -2.29 -3.25
N GLU A 310 4.45 -2.56 -1.95
CA GLU A 310 3.91 -3.76 -1.31
C GLU A 310 2.37 -3.82 -1.44
N GLU A 311 1.65 -2.75 -1.11
CA GLU A 311 0.19 -2.65 -1.24
C GLU A 311 -0.29 -2.83 -2.70
N ALA A 312 0.45 -2.31 -3.69
CA ALA A 312 0.13 -2.50 -5.11
C ALA A 312 0.31 -3.97 -5.55
N ILE A 313 1.38 -4.62 -5.09
CA ILE A 313 1.61 -6.05 -5.36
C ILE A 313 0.50 -6.90 -4.74
N GLU A 314 0.09 -6.61 -3.51
CA GLU A 314 -1.03 -7.29 -2.84
C GLU A 314 -2.34 -7.16 -3.62
N GLN A 315 -2.65 -5.96 -4.10
CA GLN A 315 -3.86 -5.73 -4.90
C GLN A 315 -3.84 -6.53 -6.22
N ILE A 316 -2.69 -6.58 -6.90
CA ILE A 316 -2.53 -7.34 -8.14
C ILE A 316 -2.66 -8.85 -7.85
N ALA A 317 -2.01 -9.34 -6.80
CA ALA A 317 -2.10 -10.73 -6.39
C ALA A 317 -3.52 -11.14 -6.04
N GLY A 318 -4.24 -10.31 -5.27
CA GLY A 318 -5.64 -10.55 -4.94
C GLY A 318 -6.56 -10.60 -6.17
N ALA A 319 -6.41 -9.63 -7.09
CA ALA A 319 -7.19 -9.62 -8.32
C ALA A 319 -6.91 -10.83 -9.22
N LEU A 320 -5.66 -11.29 -9.26
CA LEU A 320 -5.27 -12.49 -9.99
C LEU A 320 -5.92 -13.73 -9.36
N GLN A 321 -5.81 -13.88 -8.04
CA GLN A 321 -6.43 -14.98 -7.28
C GLN A 321 -7.95 -15.04 -7.52
N ASP A 322 -8.64 -13.91 -7.43
CA ASP A 322 -10.09 -13.83 -7.67
C ASP A 322 -10.47 -14.25 -9.09
N SER A 323 -9.59 -14.02 -10.06
CA SER A 323 -9.81 -14.42 -11.46
C SER A 323 -9.65 -15.93 -11.69
N LEU A 324 -8.91 -16.61 -10.82
CA LEU A 324 -8.63 -18.05 -10.90
C LEU A 324 -9.70 -18.91 -10.21
N LEU A 325 -10.61 -18.32 -9.44
CA LEU A 325 -11.71 -19.02 -8.78
C LEU A 325 -13.04 -18.68 -9.44
N PRO A 326 -14.05 -19.57 -9.39
CA PRO A 326 -15.38 -19.25 -9.87
C PRO A 326 -16.01 -18.16 -8.99
N SER A 327 -16.50 -17.09 -9.60
CA SER A 327 -17.12 -15.96 -8.90
C SER A 327 -18.41 -16.35 -8.15
N ARG A 328 -19.09 -17.41 -8.58
CA ARG A 328 -20.27 -18.02 -7.95
C ARG A 328 -20.34 -19.50 -8.30
N LEU A 329 -20.79 -20.30 -7.36
CA LEU A 329 -21.16 -21.68 -7.66
C LEU A 329 -22.46 -21.68 -8.47
N PRO A 330 -22.58 -22.53 -9.51
CA PRO A 330 -23.82 -22.68 -10.24
C PRO A 330 -24.90 -23.36 -9.39
N GLU A 331 -26.17 -23.07 -9.69
CA GLU A 331 -27.31 -23.80 -9.14
C GLU A 331 -27.55 -25.02 -10.01
N ILE A 332 -27.45 -26.21 -9.42
CA ILE A 332 -27.68 -27.49 -10.12
C ILE A 332 -28.99 -28.10 -9.59
N PRO A 333 -30.00 -28.31 -10.44
CA PRO A 333 -31.28 -28.86 -10.01
C PRO A 333 -31.12 -30.23 -9.32
N GLY A 334 -31.57 -30.34 -8.07
CA GLY A 334 -31.47 -31.55 -7.26
C GLY A 334 -30.13 -31.76 -6.55
N ILE A 335 -29.24 -30.75 -6.56
CA ILE A 335 -27.94 -30.83 -5.91
C ILE A 335 -27.69 -29.57 -5.08
N GLU A 336 -27.22 -29.75 -3.87
CA GLU A 336 -26.70 -28.72 -3.02
C GLU A 336 -25.18 -28.67 -3.20
N LEU A 337 -24.62 -27.47 -3.48
CA LEU A 337 -23.21 -27.23 -3.62
C LEU A 337 -22.72 -26.23 -2.57
N ALA A 338 -21.57 -26.51 -1.97
CA ALA A 338 -20.86 -25.59 -1.13
C ALA A 338 -19.36 -25.68 -1.38
N ALA A 339 -18.66 -24.56 -1.30
CA ALA A 339 -17.20 -24.53 -1.35
C ALA A 339 -16.64 -23.66 -0.26
N ARG A 340 -15.44 -24.01 0.22
CA ARG A 340 -14.62 -23.15 1.08
C ARG A 340 -13.23 -23.09 0.49
N PHE A 341 -12.69 -21.88 0.50
CA PHE A 341 -11.35 -21.62 0.00
C PHE A 341 -10.63 -20.62 0.91
N ARG A 342 -9.40 -20.91 1.22
CA ARG A 342 -8.53 -20.02 2.00
C ARG A 342 -7.10 -20.10 1.48
N PRO A 343 -6.60 -19.05 0.83
CA PRO A 343 -5.19 -18.97 0.49
C PRO A 343 -4.36 -18.71 1.76
N VAL A 344 -3.14 -19.25 1.79
CA VAL A 344 -2.22 -19.13 2.92
C VAL A 344 -0.94 -18.40 2.50
N GLY A 345 -0.45 -17.56 3.39
CA GLY A 345 0.79 -16.80 3.23
C GLY A 345 0.57 -15.30 3.25
N ALA A 346 1.67 -14.54 3.08
CA ALA A 346 1.60 -13.09 2.98
C ALA A 346 0.68 -12.69 1.81
N SER A 347 -0.11 -11.64 2.00
CA SER A 347 -1.18 -11.16 1.11
C SER A 347 -0.81 -10.96 -0.37
N TYR A 348 0.48 -11.06 -0.73
CA TYR A 348 1.01 -10.94 -2.09
C TYR A 348 1.31 -12.28 -2.77
N ARG A 349 0.98 -13.43 -2.16
CA ARG A 349 1.19 -14.76 -2.76
C ARG A 349 -0.13 -15.33 -3.25
N VAL A 350 -0.19 -15.63 -4.54
CA VAL A 350 -1.28 -16.39 -5.14
C VAL A 350 -1.09 -17.85 -4.75
N GLY A 351 -2.14 -18.50 -4.25
CA GLY A 351 -2.12 -19.90 -3.87
C GLY A 351 -2.06 -20.84 -5.08
N GLY A 352 -1.67 -22.10 -4.84
CA GLY A 352 -1.68 -23.18 -5.83
C GLY A 352 -3.05 -23.85 -5.96
N ASP A 353 -3.81 -23.86 -4.88
CA ASP A 353 -5.12 -24.49 -4.82
C ASP A 353 -6.15 -23.83 -5.72
N PHE A 354 -6.98 -24.63 -6.35
CA PHE A 354 -8.10 -24.14 -7.13
C PHE A 354 -9.26 -25.13 -7.11
N TYR A 355 -10.46 -24.61 -7.37
CA TYR A 355 -11.62 -25.43 -7.68
C TYR A 355 -12.41 -24.80 -8.81
N ASP A 356 -13.22 -25.62 -9.48
CA ASP A 356 -14.15 -25.14 -10.51
C ASP A 356 -15.39 -26.03 -10.58
N VAL A 357 -16.53 -25.41 -10.92
CA VAL A 357 -17.79 -26.11 -11.17
C VAL A 357 -18.40 -25.51 -12.42
N PHE A 358 -18.64 -26.33 -13.44
CA PHE A 358 -19.16 -25.87 -14.72
C PHE A 358 -19.94 -26.95 -15.46
N GLU A 359 -20.77 -26.54 -16.39
CA GLU A 359 -21.54 -27.44 -17.25
C GLU A 359 -20.66 -28.04 -18.36
N SER A 360 -20.73 -29.37 -18.53
CA SER A 360 -20.08 -30.09 -19.61
C SER A 360 -20.94 -30.08 -20.90
N ARG A 361 -20.29 -30.24 -22.05
CA ARG A 361 -20.96 -30.39 -23.34
C ARG A 361 -21.75 -31.68 -23.35
N GLY A 362 -23.06 -31.59 -23.30
CA GLY A 362 -23.97 -32.76 -23.22
C GLY A 362 -24.89 -32.78 -22.00
N GLY A 363 -24.83 -31.72 -21.17
CA GLY A 363 -25.79 -31.48 -20.09
C GLY A 363 -25.40 -32.08 -18.73
N GLY A 364 -24.17 -32.61 -18.59
CA GLY A 364 -23.61 -33.02 -17.29
C GLY A 364 -22.85 -31.89 -16.62
N TRP A 365 -22.58 -32.04 -15.34
CA TRP A 365 -21.79 -31.06 -14.55
C TRP A 365 -20.41 -31.60 -14.24
N VAL A 366 -19.44 -30.71 -14.18
CA VAL A 366 -18.06 -31.02 -13.80
C VAL A 366 -17.74 -30.30 -12.52
N VAL A 367 -17.15 -31.03 -11.59
CA VAL A 367 -16.55 -30.50 -10.36
C VAL A 367 -15.07 -30.85 -10.35
N VAL A 368 -14.23 -29.85 -10.13
CA VAL A 368 -12.78 -30.00 -10.11
C VAL A 368 -12.23 -29.39 -8.82
N VAL A 369 -11.29 -30.09 -8.20
CA VAL A 369 -10.42 -29.55 -7.14
C VAL A 369 -9.00 -29.93 -7.49
N GLY A 370 -8.05 -29.01 -7.35
CA GLY A 370 -6.66 -29.27 -7.67
C GLY A 370 -5.71 -28.38 -6.89
N ASP A 371 -4.47 -28.79 -6.83
CA ASP A 371 -3.36 -28.05 -6.25
C ASP A 371 -2.17 -28.04 -7.20
N VAL A 372 -1.59 -26.86 -7.43
CA VAL A 372 -0.42 -26.62 -8.25
C VAL A 372 0.79 -26.46 -7.34
N CYS A 373 1.83 -27.25 -7.62
CA CYS A 373 3.09 -27.17 -6.87
C CYS A 373 3.68 -25.76 -6.90
N GLY A 374 3.88 -25.19 -5.71
CA GLY A 374 4.49 -23.87 -5.53
C GLY A 374 3.47 -22.76 -5.24
N LYS A 375 3.97 -21.53 -5.09
CA LYS A 375 3.14 -20.36 -4.74
C LYS A 375 3.60 -19.13 -5.53
N GLY A 376 2.69 -18.18 -5.74
CA GLY A 376 2.98 -16.93 -6.43
C GLY A 376 2.64 -16.94 -7.93
N PRO A 377 3.17 -15.97 -8.71
CA PRO A 377 2.76 -15.75 -10.11
C PRO A 377 2.97 -16.96 -11.04
N ALA A 378 4.01 -17.76 -10.80
CA ALA A 378 4.27 -18.95 -11.60
C ALA A 378 3.18 -20.01 -11.37
N ALA A 379 2.87 -20.33 -10.10
CA ALA A 379 1.79 -21.25 -9.76
C ALA A 379 0.43 -20.77 -10.30
N ALA A 380 0.17 -19.47 -10.21
CA ALA A 380 -1.05 -18.86 -10.77
C ALA A 380 -1.18 -19.07 -12.29
N ALA A 381 -0.07 -18.97 -13.03
CA ALA A 381 -0.07 -19.23 -14.48
C ALA A 381 -0.43 -20.70 -14.78
N VAL A 382 0.12 -21.63 -14.01
CA VAL A 382 -0.20 -23.07 -14.13
C VAL A 382 -1.63 -23.36 -13.72
N THR A 383 -2.13 -22.74 -12.64
CA THR A 383 -3.55 -22.84 -12.24
C THR A 383 -4.48 -22.36 -13.37
N GLY A 384 -4.14 -21.25 -14.00
CA GLY A 384 -4.86 -20.73 -15.16
C GLY A 384 -4.85 -21.73 -16.32
N LEU A 385 -3.67 -22.25 -16.68
CA LEU A 385 -3.50 -23.26 -17.71
C LEU A 385 -4.34 -24.51 -17.39
N ALA A 386 -4.23 -25.05 -16.18
CA ALA A 386 -4.95 -26.23 -15.74
C ALA A 386 -6.46 -26.04 -15.88
N ARG A 387 -6.97 -24.96 -15.34
CA ARG A 387 -8.40 -24.65 -15.34
C ARG A 387 -8.99 -24.49 -16.74
N TYR A 388 -8.30 -23.75 -17.63
CA TYR A 388 -8.75 -23.58 -19.02
C TYR A 388 -8.62 -24.88 -19.82
N THR A 389 -7.57 -25.68 -19.61
CA THR A 389 -7.39 -26.97 -20.26
C THR A 389 -8.48 -27.95 -19.83
N LEU A 390 -8.82 -28.01 -18.53
CA LEU A 390 -9.88 -28.88 -18.03
C LEU A 390 -11.26 -28.49 -18.62
N ARG A 391 -11.59 -27.20 -18.68
CA ARG A 391 -12.84 -26.72 -19.31
C ARG A 391 -12.88 -27.05 -20.80
N THR A 392 -11.78 -26.86 -21.52
CA THR A 392 -11.71 -27.14 -22.95
C THR A 392 -11.71 -28.65 -23.22
N GLY A 393 -11.01 -29.43 -22.39
CA GLY A 393 -10.99 -30.88 -22.44
C GLY A 393 -12.37 -31.49 -22.21
N ALA A 394 -13.13 -30.98 -21.24
CA ALA A 394 -14.52 -31.38 -20.95
C ALA A 394 -15.47 -31.19 -22.14
N ALA A 395 -15.13 -30.31 -23.09
CA ALA A 395 -15.91 -30.10 -24.30
C ALA A 395 -15.55 -31.08 -25.42
N GLN A 396 -14.44 -31.81 -25.31
CA GLN A 396 -13.89 -32.69 -26.36
C GLN A 396 -13.88 -34.17 -25.95
N VAL A 397 -13.69 -34.43 -24.66
CA VAL A 397 -13.52 -35.78 -24.11
C VAL A 397 -14.53 -36.02 -22.99
N ASP A 398 -15.23 -37.15 -23.05
CA ASP A 398 -16.27 -37.47 -22.07
C ASP A 398 -15.71 -38.14 -20.80
N SER A 399 -14.60 -38.88 -20.89
CA SER A 399 -14.03 -39.58 -19.73
C SER A 399 -13.17 -38.66 -18.86
N PRO A 400 -13.34 -38.63 -17.53
CA PRO A 400 -12.48 -37.90 -16.59
C PRO A 400 -10.99 -38.17 -16.78
N SER A 401 -10.59 -39.44 -16.90
CA SER A 401 -9.19 -39.81 -17.18
C SER A 401 -8.64 -39.23 -18.49
N GLY A 402 -9.49 -39.20 -19.53
CA GLY A 402 -9.13 -38.60 -20.81
C GLY A 402 -8.90 -37.09 -20.70
N VAL A 403 -9.74 -36.36 -19.96
CA VAL A 403 -9.57 -34.92 -19.71
C VAL A 403 -8.29 -34.64 -18.91
N LEU A 404 -8.01 -35.44 -17.88
CA LEU A 404 -6.77 -35.32 -17.11
C LEU A 404 -5.53 -35.68 -17.93
N THR A 405 -5.63 -36.60 -18.91
CA THR A 405 -4.53 -36.89 -19.87
C THR A 405 -4.22 -35.67 -20.73
N VAL A 406 -5.27 -34.96 -21.23
CA VAL A 406 -5.08 -33.71 -21.98
C VAL A 406 -4.35 -32.66 -21.14
N LEU A 407 -4.71 -32.55 -19.85
CA LEU A 407 -4.02 -31.65 -18.93
C LEU A 407 -2.56 -32.06 -18.71
N ASN A 408 -2.31 -33.36 -18.47
CA ASN A 408 -0.96 -33.90 -18.32
C ASN A 408 -0.07 -33.56 -19.52
N ASP A 409 -0.58 -33.75 -20.73
CA ASP A 409 0.15 -33.45 -21.96
C ASP A 409 0.41 -31.93 -22.10
N ALA A 410 -0.56 -31.08 -21.76
CA ALA A 410 -0.40 -29.63 -21.78
C ALA A 410 0.71 -29.15 -20.83
N LEU A 411 0.72 -29.65 -19.58
CA LEU A 411 1.75 -29.34 -18.59
C LEU A 411 3.16 -29.79 -19.02
N ARG A 412 3.26 -30.96 -19.65
CA ARG A 412 4.55 -31.49 -20.13
C ARG A 412 5.11 -30.79 -21.37
N HIS A 413 4.23 -30.15 -22.16
CA HIS A 413 4.66 -29.38 -23.34
C HIS A 413 5.21 -28.00 -22.99
N ASP A 414 4.73 -27.39 -21.91
CA ASP A 414 5.19 -26.11 -21.41
C ASP A 414 6.45 -26.31 -20.56
N ARG A 415 7.59 -26.31 -21.21
CA ARG A 415 8.94 -26.75 -20.83
C ARG A 415 9.52 -26.31 -19.46
N SER A 416 8.74 -26.05 -18.47
CA SER A 416 9.21 -25.81 -17.09
C SER A 416 9.29 -27.13 -16.31
N PRO A 417 10.47 -27.69 -16.05
CA PRO A 417 10.63 -29.03 -15.48
C PRO A 417 10.23 -29.14 -13.99
N ARG A 418 9.54 -28.16 -13.43
CA ARG A 418 9.15 -28.09 -12.01
C ARG A 418 7.67 -27.80 -11.78
N GLU A 419 6.86 -27.74 -12.83
CA GLU A 419 5.45 -27.39 -12.73
C GLU A 419 4.61 -28.64 -12.90
N PHE A 420 4.16 -29.22 -11.80
CA PHE A 420 3.22 -30.32 -11.74
C PHE A 420 2.03 -29.93 -10.85
N CYS A 421 0.92 -30.61 -11.03
CA CYS A 421 -0.25 -30.40 -10.20
C CYS A 421 -0.92 -31.72 -9.83
N THR A 422 -1.73 -31.64 -8.78
CA THR A 422 -2.66 -32.69 -8.42
C THR A 422 -4.08 -32.25 -8.74
N VAL A 423 -4.92 -33.13 -9.27
CA VAL A 423 -6.29 -32.81 -9.64
C VAL A 423 -7.23 -33.99 -9.38
N ALA A 424 -8.34 -33.70 -8.72
CA ALA A 424 -9.54 -34.55 -8.73
C ALA A 424 -10.56 -33.95 -9.71
N TYR A 425 -10.92 -34.67 -10.74
CA TYR A 425 -11.90 -34.29 -11.76
C TYR A 425 -13.09 -35.21 -11.70
N ALA A 426 -14.26 -34.68 -11.44
CA ALA A 426 -15.51 -35.45 -11.32
C ALA A 426 -16.56 -34.93 -12.30
N ARG A 427 -17.18 -35.85 -13.06
CA ARG A 427 -18.29 -35.57 -13.95
C ARG A 427 -19.56 -36.17 -13.35
N LEU A 428 -20.60 -35.38 -13.23
CA LEU A 428 -21.89 -35.72 -12.71
C LEU A 428 -22.92 -35.72 -13.82
N ASP A 429 -23.51 -36.87 -14.07
CA ASP A 429 -24.55 -37.07 -15.07
C ASP A 429 -25.85 -37.49 -14.41
N ARG A 430 -26.99 -37.08 -14.98
CA ARG A 430 -28.32 -37.59 -14.57
C ARG A 430 -28.75 -38.72 -15.50
N VAL A 431 -28.85 -39.93 -14.97
CA VAL A 431 -29.18 -41.15 -15.74
C VAL A 431 -30.40 -41.79 -15.15
N ALA A 432 -31.46 -41.91 -15.93
CA ALA A 432 -32.75 -42.55 -15.51
C ALA A 432 -33.31 -41.98 -14.19
N GLY A 433 -33.09 -40.72 -13.90
CA GLY A 433 -33.59 -40.06 -12.69
C GLY A 433 -32.63 -40.11 -11.48
N ALA A 434 -31.61 -40.94 -11.51
CA ALA A 434 -30.52 -41.00 -10.51
C ALA A 434 -29.31 -40.16 -10.93
N PHE A 435 -28.46 -39.81 -9.97
CA PHE A 435 -27.20 -39.14 -10.24
C PHE A 435 -26.07 -40.17 -10.29
N ARG A 436 -25.23 -40.05 -11.33
CA ARG A 436 -24.04 -40.88 -11.50
C ARG A 436 -22.83 -39.96 -11.53
N LEU A 437 -21.89 -40.21 -10.63
CA LEU A 437 -20.61 -39.50 -10.58
C LEU A 437 -19.52 -40.42 -11.15
N THR A 438 -18.85 -39.96 -12.23
CA THR A 438 -17.64 -40.59 -12.76
C THR A 438 -16.49 -39.65 -12.51
N PHE A 439 -15.40 -40.14 -11.93
CA PHE A 439 -14.27 -39.28 -11.59
C PHE A 439 -12.94 -40.02 -11.77
N SER A 440 -11.87 -39.24 -11.87
CA SER A 440 -10.47 -39.68 -11.91
C SER A 440 -9.62 -38.72 -11.10
N THR A 441 -8.53 -39.21 -10.51
CA THR A 441 -7.58 -38.39 -9.74
C THR A 441 -6.17 -38.54 -10.28
N GLY A 442 -5.49 -37.42 -10.48
CA GLY A 442 -4.07 -37.37 -10.82
C GLY A 442 -3.27 -36.84 -9.63
N GLY A 443 -2.73 -37.75 -8.79
CA GLY A 443 -1.94 -37.42 -7.60
C GLY A 443 -2.69 -36.72 -6.47
N HIS A 444 -3.99 -36.54 -6.58
CA HIS A 444 -4.82 -35.78 -5.63
C HIS A 444 -5.45 -36.69 -4.56
N PRO A 445 -5.76 -36.16 -3.35
CA PRO A 445 -6.53 -36.91 -2.36
C PRO A 445 -7.82 -37.51 -2.94
N LEU A 446 -8.12 -38.74 -2.54
CA LEU A 446 -9.35 -39.38 -2.99
C LEU A 446 -10.58 -38.69 -2.41
N PRO A 447 -11.64 -38.49 -3.21
CA PRO A 447 -12.90 -37.98 -2.71
C PRO A 447 -13.48 -38.85 -1.59
N LEU A 448 -14.14 -38.25 -0.63
CA LEU A 448 -14.89 -38.91 0.43
C LEU A 448 -16.38 -38.98 0.06
N LEU A 449 -16.97 -40.16 0.14
CA LEU A 449 -18.39 -40.36 -0.02
C LEU A 449 -19.03 -40.62 1.34
N LEU A 450 -19.88 -39.69 1.77
CA LEU A 450 -20.77 -39.87 2.92
C LEU A 450 -22.12 -40.40 2.44
N ARG A 451 -22.47 -41.59 2.85
CA ARG A 451 -23.79 -42.17 2.60
C ARG A 451 -24.86 -41.62 3.54
N SER A 452 -26.09 -41.77 3.16
CA SER A 452 -27.23 -41.32 3.96
C SER A 452 -27.34 -41.98 5.33
N ASP A 453 -26.73 -43.17 5.51
CA ASP A 453 -26.67 -43.92 6.78
C ASP A 453 -25.52 -43.48 7.69
N GLY A 454 -24.68 -42.52 7.25
CA GLY A 454 -23.53 -42.01 7.99
C GLY A 454 -22.21 -42.74 7.70
N THR A 455 -22.23 -43.76 6.83
CA THR A 455 -21.00 -44.45 6.41
C THR A 455 -20.15 -43.53 5.53
N VAL A 456 -18.85 -43.50 5.78
CA VAL A 456 -17.86 -42.72 4.98
C VAL A 456 -16.90 -43.69 4.31
N GLU A 457 -16.68 -43.51 3.03
CA GLU A 457 -15.75 -44.31 2.25
C GLU A 457 -14.90 -43.45 1.32
N HIS A 458 -13.59 -43.76 1.18
CA HIS A 458 -12.77 -43.23 0.11
C HIS A 458 -13.16 -43.88 -1.21
N VAL A 459 -13.43 -43.09 -2.22
CA VAL A 459 -13.84 -43.60 -3.51
C VAL A 459 -12.80 -43.33 -4.58
N GLY A 460 -12.48 -44.33 -5.41
CA GLY A 460 -11.59 -44.23 -6.54
C GLY A 460 -10.24 -44.88 -6.37
N MET A 461 -9.36 -44.57 -7.30
CA MET A 461 -7.96 -45.02 -7.35
C MET A 461 -7.02 -43.84 -7.57
N HIS A 462 -5.87 -43.86 -6.94
CA HIS A 462 -4.85 -42.82 -7.12
C HIS A 462 -4.19 -42.99 -8.48
N GLY A 463 -4.15 -41.93 -9.28
CA GLY A 463 -3.21 -41.75 -10.37
C GLY A 463 -1.93 -41.08 -9.90
N LEU A 464 -0.96 -40.90 -10.82
CA LEU A 464 0.28 -40.16 -10.55
C LEU A 464 0.08 -38.65 -10.75
N LEU A 465 1.06 -37.88 -10.30
CA LEU A 465 1.10 -36.41 -10.45
C LEU A 465 1.04 -36.01 -11.94
N LEU A 466 0.21 -35.02 -12.25
CA LEU A 466 0.06 -34.51 -13.61
C LEU A 466 1.21 -33.56 -13.94
N GLY A 467 1.80 -33.72 -15.14
CA GLY A 467 2.96 -32.97 -15.60
C GLY A 467 4.30 -33.65 -15.29
N ALA A 468 4.33 -34.63 -14.38
CA ALA A 468 5.55 -35.33 -13.99
C ALA A 468 5.90 -36.50 -14.94
N GLU A 469 4.92 -37.35 -15.21
CA GLU A 469 5.14 -38.60 -15.99
C GLU A 469 4.37 -38.61 -17.33
N ALA A 470 4.85 -39.42 -18.28
CA ALA A 470 4.20 -39.54 -19.58
C ALA A 470 2.85 -40.28 -19.49
N ASP A 471 2.80 -41.29 -18.64
CA ASP A 471 1.58 -42.03 -18.34
C ASP A 471 1.23 -41.84 -16.86
N PRO A 472 0.26 -40.99 -16.57
CA PRO A 472 -0.15 -40.66 -15.18
C PRO A 472 -1.00 -41.78 -14.56
N GLN A 473 -1.22 -42.91 -15.19
CA GLN A 473 -1.95 -44.09 -14.71
C GLN A 473 -3.36 -43.76 -14.22
N LEU A 474 -4.10 -43.00 -15.00
CA LEU A 474 -5.44 -42.50 -14.64
C LEU A 474 -6.50 -43.58 -14.86
N VAL A 475 -7.40 -43.72 -13.89
CA VAL A 475 -8.49 -44.67 -13.91
C VAL A 475 -9.82 -43.97 -13.63
N ASP A 476 -10.83 -44.23 -14.46
CA ASP A 476 -12.18 -43.74 -14.19
C ASP A 476 -12.90 -44.65 -13.20
N THR A 477 -13.42 -44.07 -12.14
CA THR A 477 -14.28 -44.73 -11.15
C THR A 477 -15.66 -44.13 -11.22
N THR A 478 -16.70 -45.00 -11.21
CA THR A 478 -18.08 -44.57 -11.28
C THR A 478 -18.83 -44.99 -10.01
N VAL A 479 -19.56 -44.03 -9.43
CA VAL A 479 -20.38 -44.23 -8.24
C VAL A 479 -21.81 -43.74 -8.51
N GLU A 480 -22.82 -44.52 -8.11
CA GLU A 480 -24.20 -44.05 -8.09
C GLU A 480 -24.48 -43.33 -6.77
N LEU A 481 -25.08 -42.15 -6.89
CA LEU A 481 -25.45 -41.31 -5.77
C LEU A 481 -26.94 -41.35 -5.53
N HIS A 482 -27.31 -41.61 -4.28
CA HIS A 482 -28.70 -41.65 -3.81
C HIS A 482 -29.06 -40.33 -3.10
N PRO A 483 -30.35 -40.04 -2.89
CA PRO A 483 -30.77 -38.90 -2.08
C PRO A 483 -30.04 -38.85 -0.72
N ARG A 484 -29.54 -37.69 -0.34
CA ARG A 484 -28.74 -37.42 0.87
C ARG A 484 -27.30 -37.90 0.84
N ASP A 485 -26.85 -38.63 -0.18
CA ASP A 485 -25.45 -38.94 -0.34
C ASP A 485 -24.65 -37.63 -0.60
N CYS A 486 -23.46 -37.58 -0.07
CA CYS A 486 -22.60 -36.40 -0.18
C CYS A 486 -21.19 -36.78 -0.64
N ILE A 487 -20.67 -36.08 -1.62
CA ILE A 487 -19.25 -36.17 -2.06
C ILE A 487 -18.50 -34.94 -1.57
N VAL A 488 -17.34 -35.20 -1.01
CA VAL A 488 -16.39 -34.17 -0.53
C VAL A 488 -15.09 -34.30 -1.31
N LEU A 489 -14.74 -33.27 -2.08
CA LEU A 489 -13.44 -33.10 -2.74
C LEU A 489 -12.65 -32.06 -1.96
N TYR A 490 -11.38 -32.32 -1.71
CA TYR A 490 -10.56 -31.43 -0.88
C TYR A 490 -9.08 -31.53 -1.26
N THR A 491 -8.33 -30.45 -1.02
CA THR A 491 -6.86 -30.43 -1.15
C THR A 491 -6.21 -30.92 0.15
N ASP A 492 -4.92 -31.27 0.07
CA ASP A 492 -4.13 -31.69 1.23
C ASP A 492 -4.03 -30.62 2.32
N GLY A 493 -4.28 -29.34 2.00
CA GLY A 493 -4.45 -28.31 3.00
C GLY A 493 -5.54 -28.57 4.06
N ILE A 494 -6.49 -29.52 3.82
CA ILE A 494 -7.41 -29.99 4.86
C ILE A 494 -6.69 -30.91 5.86
N THR A 495 -5.84 -31.81 5.39
CA THR A 495 -5.12 -32.78 6.23
C THR A 495 -3.79 -32.23 6.76
N ASP A 496 -3.10 -31.42 5.96
CA ASP A 496 -1.72 -31.00 6.21
C ASP A 496 -1.57 -29.51 6.58
N ALA A 497 -2.68 -28.79 6.81
CA ALA A 497 -2.68 -27.35 7.15
C ALA A 497 -1.64 -26.96 8.21
N TYR A 498 -1.34 -27.85 9.14
CA TYR A 498 -0.42 -27.62 10.24
C TYR A 498 0.70 -28.68 10.35
N ALA A 499 0.90 -29.49 9.31
CA ALA A 499 1.97 -30.48 9.26
C ALA A 499 3.38 -29.83 9.37
N PRO A 500 4.39 -30.50 9.94
CA PRO A 500 4.34 -31.81 10.57
C PRO A 500 3.91 -31.79 12.05
N ALA A 501 3.66 -30.60 12.64
CA ALA A 501 3.36 -30.51 14.08
C ALA A 501 1.97 -31.09 14.41
N HIS A 502 1.00 -30.82 13.55
CA HIS A 502 -0.38 -31.30 13.67
C HIS A 502 -0.90 -31.59 12.26
N ALA A 503 -1.13 -32.84 11.92
CA ALA A 503 -1.83 -33.29 10.72
C ALA A 503 -3.16 -33.90 11.13
N LEU A 504 -4.23 -33.61 10.38
CA LEU A 504 -5.52 -34.27 10.59
C LEU A 504 -5.45 -35.67 9.99
N ALA A 505 -5.49 -36.70 10.83
CA ALA A 505 -5.43 -38.06 10.31
C ALA A 505 -6.66 -38.37 9.42
N PRO A 506 -6.51 -39.18 8.37
CA PRO A 506 -7.65 -39.56 7.50
C PRO A 506 -8.86 -40.11 8.28
N ALA A 507 -8.62 -40.91 9.31
CA ALA A 507 -9.67 -41.45 10.17
C ALA A 507 -10.44 -40.39 10.97
N ASP A 508 -9.75 -39.29 11.36
CA ASP A 508 -10.40 -38.19 12.07
C ASP A 508 -11.29 -37.38 11.11
N LEU A 509 -10.85 -37.18 9.87
CA LEU A 509 -11.65 -36.52 8.83
C LEU A 509 -12.87 -37.38 8.45
N GLU A 510 -12.72 -38.72 8.34
CA GLU A 510 -13.82 -39.66 8.12
C GLU A 510 -14.83 -39.59 9.27
N SER A 511 -14.34 -39.62 10.51
CA SER A 511 -15.20 -39.53 11.71
C SER A 511 -15.94 -38.18 11.78
N LEU A 512 -15.25 -37.08 11.46
CA LEU A 512 -15.85 -35.76 11.39
C LEU A 512 -16.95 -35.72 10.33
N LEU A 513 -16.68 -36.20 9.12
CA LEU A 513 -17.63 -36.23 8.02
C LEU A 513 -18.82 -37.14 8.34
N GLY A 514 -18.60 -38.32 8.93
CA GLY A 514 -19.66 -39.21 9.39
C GLY A 514 -20.63 -38.57 10.40
N SER A 515 -20.07 -37.71 11.28
CA SER A 515 -20.90 -36.95 12.24
C SER A 515 -21.77 -35.87 11.59
N CYS A 516 -21.56 -35.57 10.31
CA CYS A 516 -22.34 -34.60 9.52
C CYS A 516 -23.51 -35.24 8.77
N ALA A 517 -23.77 -36.52 8.96
CA ALA A 517 -24.91 -37.19 8.31
C ALA A 517 -26.23 -36.45 8.58
N GLY A 518 -26.97 -36.15 7.50
CA GLY A 518 -28.21 -35.38 7.57
C GLY A 518 -28.06 -33.85 7.47
N SER A 519 -26.86 -33.28 7.57
CA SER A 519 -26.60 -31.86 7.37
C SER A 519 -26.65 -31.48 5.88
N ASN A 520 -26.91 -30.22 5.58
CA ASN A 520 -26.82 -29.67 4.21
C ASN A 520 -25.37 -29.46 3.78
N ALA A 521 -25.14 -29.25 2.46
CA ALA A 521 -23.78 -29.09 1.91
C ALA A 521 -23.01 -27.92 2.54
N GLY A 522 -23.70 -26.81 2.84
CA GLY A 522 -23.11 -25.63 3.47
C GLY A 522 -22.64 -25.90 4.90
N GLU A 523 -23.47 -26.61 5.69
CA GLU A 523 -23.12 -26.98 7.07
C GLU A 523 -21.94 -27.96 7.12
N ILE A 524 -21.91 -28.93 6.19
CA ILE A 524 -20.80 -29.90 6.08
C ILE A 524 -19.52 -29.16 5.77
N ALA A 525 -19.54 -28.31 4.74
CA ALA A 525 -18.36 -27.53 4.32
C ALA A 525 -17.85 -26.62 5.46
N GLU A 526 -18.74 -25.91 6.14
CA GLU A 526 -18.39 -25.03 7.25
C GLU A 526 -17.80 -25.81 8.42
N ARG A 527 -18.40 -26.95 8.78
CA ARG A 527 -17.95 -27.76 9.91
C ARG A 527 -16.54 -28.32 9.69
N ILE A 528 -16.25 -28.85 8.50
CA ILE A 528 -14.91 -29.32 8.14
C ILE A 528 -13.94 -28.16 8.20
N TYR A 529 -14.26 -27.04 7.56
CA TYR A 529 -13.42 -25.87 7.48
C TYR A 529 -13.10 -25.26 8.84
N CYS A 530 -14.10 -25.05 9.70
CA CYS A 530 -13.89 -24.53 11.04
C CYS A 530 -13.07 -25.50 11.91
N THR A 531 -13.32 -26.81 11.82
CA THR A 531 -12.54 -27.81 12.57
C THR A 531 -11.06 -27.75 12.21
N VAL A 532 -10.73 -27.60 10.91
CA VAL A 532 -9.34 -27.46 10.47
C VAL A 532 -8.72 -26.18 11.01
N LEU A 533 -9.45 -25.05 11.00
CA LEU A 533 -8.92 -23.77 11.48
C LEU A 533 -8.76 -23.73 13.01
N ASP A 534 -9.64 -24.38 13.75
CA ASP A 534 -9.62 -24.43 15.22
C ASP A 534 -8.53 -25.38 15.75
N PHE A 535 -7.93 -26.20 14.89
CA PHE A 535 -6.92 -27.18 15.26
C PHE A 535 -5.62 -26.54 15.77
N SER A 536 -5.32 -25.31 15.35
CA SER A 536 -4.16 -24.56 15.82
C SER A 536 -4.42 -23.04 15.80
N PRO A 537 -3.95 -22.29 16.81
CA PRO A 537 -4.00 -20.83 16.81
C PRO A 537 -3.02 -20.18 15.81
N SER A 538 -2.14 -20.95 15.16
CA SER A 538 -1.22 -20.48 14.12
C SER A 538 -1.93 -20.39 12.77
N GLU A 539 -1.37 -19.61 11.85
CA GLU A 539 -1.85 -19.62 10.46
C GLU A 539 -1.56 -20.98 9.80
N PRO A 540 -2.48 -21.50 8.97
CA PRO A 540 -2.24 -22.68 8.15
C PRO A 540 -0.99 -22.51 7.29
N ARG A 541 -0.32 -23.61 6.97
CA ARG A 541 0.90 -23.62 6.13
C ARG A 541 0.62 -23.81 4.66
N ASP A 542 -0.55 -24.36 4.34
CA ASP A 542 -0.99 -24.62 2.97
C ASP A 542 -2.38 -24.09 2.69
N ASP A 543 -2.63 -23.84 1.40
CA ASP A 543 -3.92 -23.38 0.92
C ASP A 543 -4.98 -24.42 1.25
N ILE A 544 -6.21 -24.00 1.45
CA ILE A 544 -7.33 -24.89 1.77
C ILE A 544 -8.39 -24.71 0.71
N ALA A 545 -8.68 -25.77 -0.03
CA ALA A 545 -9.82 -25.84 -0.92
C ALA A 545 -10.69 -27.05 -0.60
N LEU A 546 -12.01 -26.84 -0.53
CA LEU A 546 -13.01 -27.83 -0.19
C LEU A 546 -14.25 -27.59 -1.03
N VAL A 547 -14.74 -28.61 -1.72
CA VAL A 547 -16.03 -28.62 -2.42
C VAL A 547 -16.89 -29.77 -1.93
N VAL A 548 -18.10 -29.46 -1.53
CA VAL A 548 -19.10 -30.41 -1.04
C VAL A 548 -20.26 -30.40 -2.01
N LEU A 549 -20.61 -31.59 -2.49
CA LEU A 549 -21.74 -31.86 -3.36
C LEU A 549 -22.68 -32.84 -2.64
N ARG A 550 -23.94 -32.48 -2.39
CA ARG A 550 -24.95 -33.33 -1.74
C ARG A 550 -26.17 -33.48 -2.65
N ILE A 551 -26.68 -34.72 -2.78
CA ILE A 551 -27.92 -34.96 -3.48
C ILE A 551 -29.07 -34.49 -2.58
N ALA A 552 -29.90 -33.60 -3.09
CA ALA A 552 -31.05 -33.09 -2.35
C ALA A 552 -32.06 -34.19 -2.04
N ASP A 553 -32.80 -33.99 -0.94
CA ASP A 553 -33.93 -34.88 -0.64
C ASP A 553 -34.91 -34.84 -1.80
N GLY A 554 -35.34 -35.99 -2.28
CA GLY A 554 -36.27 -36.14 -3.43
C GLY A 554 -37.63 -35.49 -3.17
N GLY A 555 -37.65 -34.17 -3.13
CA GLY A 555 -38.86 -33.36 -3.22
C GLY A 555 -39.10 -33.05 -4.69
N GLU A 556 -40.25 -33.38 -5.22
CA GLU A 556 -40.73 -33.06 -6.56
C GLU A 556 -40.40 -31.58 -6.88
N SER A 557 -39.61 -31.36 -7.92
CA SER A 557 -39.50 -30.05 -8.55
C SER A 557 -40.89 -29.64 -9.03
N THR A 558 -41.60 -28.88 -8.23
CA THR A 558 -42.75 -28.13 -8.74
C THR A 558 -42.19 -27.06 -9.70
N ARG A 559 -42.51 -27.25 -10.95
CA ARG A 559 -42.44 -26.50 -12.23
C ARG A 559 -42.03 -25.03 -12.15
#